data_f5ae7c14f363cb31287f2b9c385a1c87
#
_entry.id   f5ae7c14f363cb31287f2b9c385a1c87
#
_cell.length_a   1.000
_cell.length_b   1.000
_cell.length_c   1.000
_cell.angle_alpha   90.00
_cell.angle_beta   90.00
_cell.angle_gamma   90.00
#
_symmetry.space_group_name_H-M   'P 1'
#
loop_
_entity.id
_entity.type
_entity.pdbx_description
1 polymer ?
#
loop_
_entity_poly.entity_id
_entity_poly.type
_entity_poly.pdbx_seq_one_letter_code
_entity_poly.pdbx_strand_id
1 'polypeptide(L)'
;MFSRWSHTARTNHLNSLCIGPINSTQQPVWLKTRPYPRKWDKGAMCTVKELTLTSAPHSTRCKVTHNSPALVFSAGGYTGNFFHDFSDGFVPLFITINPLFYNQDVILVISDCNDLWWPQKYAEILAQFSHYPIIDIKKERVTHCFPSAIIGLIKHGPMIVDPTLLPLTTQNPSLIFEFS
;
A
#
# COMPACT_ATOMS: atom_id res chain seq x y z
N MET A 1 5.95 -13.20 3.11
CA MET A 1 6.88 -12.99 4.23
C MET A 1 6.72 -11.54 4.65
N PHE A 2 6.01 -11.30 5.76
CA PHE A 2 5.81 -9.96 6.29
C PHE A 2 6.97 -9.60 7.18
N SER A 3 7.70 -8.56 6.84
CA SER A 3 8.67 -7.98 7.75
C SER A 3 7.99 -6.84 8.52
N ARG A 4 7.78 -7.05 9.81
CA ARG A 4 7.42 -5.99 10.75
C ARG A 4 8.70 -5.18 10.98
N TRP A 5 8.78 -4.01 10.39
CA TRP A 5 9.99 -3.18 10.44
C TRP A 5 9.75 -1.97 11.33
N SER A 6 10.70 -1.73 12.24
CA SER A 6 10.84 -0.51 13.01
C SER A 6 11.90 0.39 12.37
N HIS A 7 11.65 0.95 11.18
CA HIS A 7 12.65 1.69 10.43
C HIS A 7 12.08 2.96 9.79
N THR A 8 12.96 3.91 9.52
CA THR A 8 12.64 5.18 8.88
C THR A 8 12.59 5.01 7.35
N ALA A 9 11.50 5.41 6.72
CA ALA A 9 11.42 5.49 5.27
C ALA A 9 11.79 6.90 4.79
N ARG A 10 12.82 7.03 3.96
CA ARG A 10 13.16 8.28 3.27
C ARG A 10 12.80 8.19 1.81
N THR A 11 12.08 9.16 1.31
CA THR A 11 11.99 9.45 -0.11
C THR A 11 12.99 10.56 -0.46
N ASN A 12 13.63 10.50 -1.63
CA ASN A 12 14.57 11.54 -2.07
C ASN A 12 13.85 12.87 -2.31
N HIS A 13 13.51 13.59 -1.30
CA HIS A 13 13.11 14.99 -1.15
C HIS A 13 12.22 15.15 0.08
N LEU A 14 12.77 15.66 1.17
CA LEU A 14 12.11 16.28 2.33
C LEU A 14 10.99 15.50 3.07
N ASN A 15 10.43 14.44 2.48
CA ASN A 15 9.30 13.71 3.03
C ASN A 15 9.82 12.44 3.71
N SER A 16 9.79 12.40 5.03
CA SER A 16 10.26 11.24 5.78
C SER A 16 9.14 10.66 6.67
N LEU A 17 9.06 9.35 6.63
CA LEU A 17 8.28 8.57 7.58
C LEU A 17 9.24 7.98 8.60
N CYS A 18 8.99 8.21 9.87
CA CYS A 18 9.72 7.58 10.96
C CYS A 18 8.88 6.45 11.57
N ILE A 19 9.49 5.28 11.80
CA ILE A 19 8.79 4.10 12.28
C ILE A 19 9.53 3.54 13.48
N GLY A 20 8.82 3.38 14.61
CA GLY A 20 9.31 2.76 15.83
C GLY A 20 10.12 3.68 16.75
N PRO A 21 10.59 3.15 17.88
CA PRO A 21 11.31 3.92 18.88
C PRO A 21 12.66 4.41 18.37
N ILE A 22 13.01 5.64 18.73
CA ILE A 22 14.17 6.39 18.24
C ILE A 22 15.52 5.84 18.75
N ASN A 23 15.51 4.90 19.68
CA ASN A 23 16.67 4.41 20.41
C ASN A 23 17.15 3.04 19.88
N SER A 24 17.81 2.99 18.73
CA SER A 24 18.54 1.79 18.34
C SER A 24 20.02 2.12 18.08
N THR A 25 20.90 1.38 18.75
CA THR A 25 22.36 1.40 18.60
C THR A 25 22.83 0.56 17.39
N GLN A 26 21.90 0.10 16.53
CA GLN A 26 22.20 -0.73 15.38
C GLN A 26 22.74 0.07 14.19
N GLN A 27 23.60 -0.56 13.42
CA GLN A 27 24.12 -0.03 12.15
C GLN A 27 22.97 0.31 11.21
N PRO A 28 23.04 1.42 10.46
CA PRO A 28 21.99 1.80 9.52
C PRO A 28 21.85 0.76 8.41
N VAL A 29 20.66 0.19 8.30
CA VAL A 29 20.29 -0.73 7.21
C VAL A 29 19.54 0.06 6.14
N TRP A 30 19.91 -0.13 4.89
CA TRP A 30 19.26 0.48 3.73
C TRP A 30 18.53 -0.60 2.95
N LEU A 31 17.22 -0.43 2.78
CA LEU A 31 16.39 -1.34 1.98
C LEU A 31 15.61 -0.53 0.95
N LYS A 32 15.69 -0.96 -0.31
CA LYS A 32 14.88 -0.40 -1.37
C LYS A 32 13.67 -1.27 -1.65
N THR A 33 12.51 -0.66 -1.81
CA THR A 33 11.26 -1.37 -2.11
C THR A 33 10.35 -0.53 -2.98
N ARG A 34 9.53 -1.22 -3.77
CA ARG A 34 8.41 -0.64 -4.50
C ARG A 34 7.15 -1.29 -3.96
N PRO A 35 6.34 -0.59 -3.13
CA PRO A 35 5.26 -1.19 -2.36
C PRO A 35 3.99 -1.41 -3.19
N TYR A 36 4.08 -2.27 -4.21
CA TYR A 36 3.02 -2.66 -5.12
C TYR A 36 2.91 -4.19 -5.18
N PRO A 37 1.71 -4.80 -5.26
CA PRO A 37 1.56 -6.24 -5.10
C PRO A 37 2.08 -7.07 -6.28
N ARG A 38 2.06 -6.53 -7.51
CA ARG A 38 2.41 -7.24 -8.76
C ARG A 38 3.92 -7.25 -9.01
N LYS A 39 4.68 -7.84 -8.09
CA LYS A 39 6.15 -7.84 -8.09
C LYS A 39 6.81 -8.52 -9.31
N TRP A 40 6.12 -9.46 -9.92
CA TRP A 40 6.61 -10.22 -11.08
C TRP A 40 6.43 -9.48 -12.41
N ASP A 41 5.59 -8.48 -12.45
CA ASP A 41 5.27 -7.71 -13.65
C ASP A 41 6.22 -6.54 -13.80
N LYS A 42 7.20 -6.69 -14.71
CA LYS A 42 8.21 -5.65 -14.95
C LYS A 42 7.60 -4.37 -15.50
N GLY A 43 6.54 -4.47 -16.32
CA GLY A 43 5.82 -3.33 -16.87
C GLY A 43 5.17 -2.48 -15.79
N ALA A 44 4.42 -3.11 -14.89
CA ALA A 44 3.86 -2.41 -13.74
C ALA A 44 4.94 -1.86 -12.82
N MET A 45 5.95 -2.68 -12.50
CA MET A 45 6.98 -2.31 -11.52
C MET A 45 7.89 -1.17 -11.98
N CYS A 46 8.09 -0.95 -13.29
CA CYS A 46 8.92 0.16 -13.78
C CYS A 46 8.29 1.53 -13.52
N THR A 47 6.95 1.60 -13.43
CA THR A 47 6.21 2.84 -13.17
C THR A 47 5.97 3.10 -11.68
N VAL A 48 6.20 2.10 -10.81
CA VAL A 48 6.06 2.25 -9.36
C VAL A 48 7.30 2.92 -8.78
N LYS A 49 7.10 3.99 -8.03
CA LYS A 49 8.18 4.71 -7.35
C LYS A 49 8.87 3.83 -6.31
N GLU A 50 10.21 3.79 -6.36
CA GLU A 50 11.01 3.12 -5.35
C GLU A 50 11.08 3.95 -4.07
N LEU A 51 10.85 3.29 -2.93
CA LEU A 51 11.06 3.85 -1.61
C LEU A 51 12.36 3.30 -1.03
N THR A 52 13.12 4.16 -0.40
CA THR A 52 14.29 3.79 0.39
C THR A 52 13.91 3.78 1.87
N LEU A 53 14.04 2.63 2.51
CA LEU A 53 13.87 2.44 3.94
C LEU A 53 15.24 2.48 4.59
N THR A 54 15.39 3.23 5.67
CA THR A 54 16.63 3.28 6.43
C THR A 54 16.36 3.19 7.92
N SER A 55 17.13 2.38 8.64
CA SER A 55 17.19 2.41 10.08
C SER A 55 18.33 3.36 10.48
N ALA A 56 18.07 4.65 10.62
CA ALA A 56 19.09 5.59 11.02
C ALA A 56 18.85 6.08 12.45
N PRO A 57 19.89 6.17 13.31
CA PRO A 57 19.77 6.75 14.63
C PRO A 57 19.50 8.26 14.61
N HIS A 58 19.67 8.91 13.48
CA HIS A 58 19.42 10.34 13.28
C HIS A 58 18.11 10.54 12.52
N SER A 59 17.00 10.29 13.18
CA SER A 59 15.71 10.62 12.61
C SER A 59 15.55 12.13 12.50
N THR A 60 15.06 12.59 11.36
CA THR A 60 14.49 13.91 11.23
C THR A 60 13.47 14.11 12.36
N ARG A 61 13.52 15.27 13.01
CA ARG A 61 12.61 15.59 14.12
C ARG A 61 11.16 15.35 13.69
N CYS A 62 10.42 14.49 14.42
CA CYS A 62 9.01 14.29 14.20
C CYS A 62 8.25 15.61 14.29
N LYS A 63 7.44 15.89 13.28
CA LYS A 63 6.51 17.03 13.30
C LYS A 63 5.10 16.60 13.62
N VAL A 64 4.70 15.42 13.14
CA VAL A 64 3.41 14.80 13.42
C VAL A 64 3.66 13.40 13.94
N THR A 65 3.17 13.11 15.13
CA THR A 65 3.24 11.77 15.75
C THR A 65 1.87 11.13 15.73
N HIS A 66 1.82 9.91 15.26
CA HIS A 66 0.61 9.10 15.19
C HIS A 66 0.64 8.01 16.25
N ASN A 67 -0.53 7.66 16.78
CA ASN A 67 -0.69 6.55 17.73
C ASN A 67 -1.02 5.24 17.02
N SER A 68 -1.54 5.31 15.80
CA SER A 68 -1.93 4.16 14.99
C SER A 68 -0.84 3.78 13.98
N PRO A 69 -0.73 2.50 13.62
CA PRO A 69 0.25 2.02 12.64
C PRO A 69 -0.02 2.56 11.23
N ALA A 70 1.01 2.56 10.38
CA ALA A 70 0.89 2.91 8.97
C ALA A 70 0.83 1.68 8.08
N LEU A 71 0.02 1.75 7.02
CA LEU A 71 0.11 0.85 5.87
C LEU A 71 0.58 1.65 4.66
N VAL A 72 1.80 1.39 4.21
CA VAL A 72 2.45 2.10 3.10
C VAL A 72 2.32 1.29 1.83
N PHE A 73 1.65 1.82 0.81
CA PHE A 73 1.50 1.18 -0.48
C PHE A 73 1.55 2.20 -1.63
N SER A 74 1.58 1.72 -2.86
CA SER A 74 1.62 2.55 -4.07
C SER A 74 0.31 2.43 -4.84
N ALA A 75 -0.22 3.56 -5.30
CA ALA A 75 -1.23 3.66 -6.32
C ALA A 75 -0.62 3.95 -7.72
N GLY A 76 0.64 3.54 -7.94
CA GLY A 76 1.29 3.52 -9.25
C GLY A 76 0.97 2.24 -10.04
N GLY A 77 1.91 1.80 -10.87
CA GLY A 77 1.74 0.60 -11.69
C GLY A 77 0.67 0.80 -12.77
N TYR A 78 -0.32 -0.08 -12.81
CA TYR A 78 -1.44 -0.01 -13.74
C TYR A 78 -2.67 0.70 -13.16
N THR A 79 -2.52 1.40 -12.04
CA THR A 79 -3.59 2.20 -11.41
C THR A 79 -4.17 3.19 -12.41
N GLY A 80 -5.49 3.26 -12.48
CA GLY A 80 -6.24 4.04 -13.47
C GLY A 80 -6.97 3.17 -14.48
N ASN A 81 -6.58 1.91 -14.62
CA ASN A 81 -7.37 0.88 -15.26
C ASN A 81 -8.29 0.24 -14.21
N PHE A 82 -9.59 0.22 -14.46
CA PHE A 82 -10.59 -0.27 -13.50
C PHE A 82 -10.28 -1.68 -12.97
N PHE A 83 -9.92 -2.60 -13.85
CA PHE A 83 -9.54 -3.96 -13.44
C PHE A 83 -8.36 -3.94 -12.46
N HIS A 84 -7.33 -3.15 -12.77
CA HIS A 84 -6.14 -3.05 -11.93
C HIS A 84 -6.38 -2.27 -10.63
N ASP A 85 -7.28 -1.27 -10.65
CA ASP A 85 -7.70 -0.56 -9.43
C ASP A 85 -8.24 -1.55 -8.38
N PHE A 86 -8.99 -2.57 -8.83
CA PHE A 86 -9.53 -3.60 -7.94
C PHE A 86 -8.54 -4.74 -7.70
N SER A 87 -8.00 -5.37 -8.76
CA SER A 87 -7.16 -6.55 -8.64
C SER A 87 -5.79 -6.30 -7.99
N ASP A 88 -5.21 -5.12 -8.22
CA ASP A 88 -3.90 -4.75 -7.69
C ASP A 88 -3.99 -3.71 -6.55
N GLY A 89 -5.15 -3.07 -6.38
CA GLY A 89 -5.44 -2.08 -5.35
C GLY A 89 -6.34 -2.60 -4.24
N PHE A 90 -7.67 -2.59 -4.44
CA PHE A 90 -8.63 -2.81 -3.36
C PHE A 90 -8.67 -4.23 -2.81
N VAL A 91 -8.57 -5.27 -3.64
CA VAL A 91 -8.52 -6.65 -3.15
C VAL A 91 -7.25 -6.90 -2.33
N PRO A 92 -6.04 -6.55 -2.79
CA PRO A 92 -4.84 -6.57 -1.95
C PRO A 92 -4.95 -5.74 -0.68
N LEU A 93 -5.56 -4.57 -0.73
CA LEU A 93 -5.78 -3.72 0.44
C LEU A 93 -6.68 -4.42 1.46
N PHE A 94 -7.81 -4.97 1.02
CA PHE A 94 -8.75 -5.71 1.86
C PHE A 94 -8.09 -6.90 2.55
N ILE A 95 -7.41 -7.77 1.80
CA ILE A 95 -6.76 -8.97 2.36
C ILE A 95 -5.54 -8.63 3.24
N THR A 96 -4.98 -7.42 3.10
CA THR A 96 -3.92 -6.94 3.98
C THR A 96 -4.48 -6.37 5.28
N ILE A 97 -5.52 -5.53 5.21
CA ILE A 97 -6.04 -4.82 6.37
C ILE A 97 -6.83 -5.75 7.27
N ASN A 98 -7.74 -6.54 6.69
CA ASN A 98 -8.70 -7.32 7.44
C ASN A 98 -8.10 -8.24 8.52
N PRO A 99 -7.01 -9.00 8.26
CA PRO A 99 -6.38 -9.85 9.27
C PRO A 99 -5.39 -9.12 10.19
N LEU A 100 -4.90 -7.93 9.83
CA LEU A 100 -3.77 -7.28 10.49
C LEU A 100 -4.18 -6.07 11.34
N PHE A 101 -5.28 -5.43 11.02
CA PHE A 101 -5.70 -4.19 11.68
C PHE A 101 -7.14 -4.28 12.16
N TYR A 102 -7.29 -4.34 13.47
CA TYR A 102 -8.59 -4.40 14.09
C TYR A 102 -9.30 -3.04 13.98
N ASN A 103 -10.60 -3.07 13.67
CA ASN A 103 -11.44 -1.86 13.56
C ASN A 103 -10.87 -0.77 12.64
N GLN A 104 -10.18 -1.12 11.56
CA GLN A 104 -9.62 -0.14 10.61
C GLN A 104 -8.66 0.89 11.28
N ASP A 105 -8.05 0.51 12.41
CA ASP A 105 -7.08 1.33 13.12
C ASP A 105 -5.72 1.29 12.42
N VAL A 106 -5.66 1.86 11.25
CA VAL A 106 -4.48 1.94 10.38
C VAL A 106 -4.51 3.21 9.56
N ILE A 107 -3.39 3.90 9.44
CA ILE A 107 -3.25 5.09 8.59
C ILE A 107 -2.76 4.67 7.21
N LEU A 108 -3.54 4.96 6.18
CA LEU A 108 -3.15 4.69 4.79
C LEU A 108 -2.15 5.74 4.30
N VAL A 109 -0.97 5.26 3.92
CA VAL A 109 0.11 6.11 3.40
C VAL A 109 0.41 5.69 1.97
N ILE A 110 0.13 6.57 1.01
CA ILE A 110 0.27 6.25 -0.41
C ILE A 110 1.53 6.90 -0.97
N SER A 111 2.39 6.10 -1.59
CA SER A 111 3.67 6.57 -2.11
C SER A 111 3.59 7.17 -3.52
N ASP A 112 2.53 6.88 -4.24
CA ASP A 112 2.30 7.37 -5.60
C ASP A 112 0.80 7.47 -5.87
N CYS A 113 0.24 8.68 -5.79
CA CYS A 113 -1.20 8.92 -5.87
C CYS A 113 -1.66 9.48 -7.21
N ASN A 114 -0.77 9.58 -8.21
CA ASN A 114 -1.13 10.19 -9.50
C ASN A 114 -1.89 11.53 -9.32
N ASP A 115 -1.29 12.47 -8.56
CA ASP A 115 -1.85 13.79 -8.19
C ASP A 115 -3.19 13.76 -7.44
N LEU A 116 -3.41 12.74 -6.62
CA LEU A 116 -4.63 12.49 -5.80
C LEU A 116 -5.86 12.08 -6.60
N TRP A 117 -5.76 11.92 -7.92
CA TRP A 117 -6.91 11.51 -8.72
C TRP A 117 -7.50 10.18 -8.24
N TRP A 118 -6.66 9.17 -8.00
CA TRP A 118 -7.10 7.86 -7.57
C TRP A 118 -7.76 7.86 -6.17
N PRO A 119 -7.14 8.44 -5.13
CA PRO A 119 -7.78 8.53 -3.81
C PRO A 119 -9.07 9.34 -3.81
N GLN A 120 -9.18 10.39 -4.62
CA GLN A 120 -10.40 11.19 -4.72
C GLN A 120 -11.53 10.42 -5.41
N LYS A 121 -11.22 9.73 -6.51
CA LYS A 121 -12.19 8.90 -7.23
C LYS A 121 -12.79 7.81 -6.34
N TYR A 122 -11.99 7.22 -5.46
CA TYR A 122 -12.37 6.09 -4.64
C TYR A 122 -12.44 6.43 -3.14
N ALA A 123 -12.70 7.69 -2.79
CA ALA A 123 -12.69 8.15 -1.40
C ALA A 123 -13.65 7.37 -0.51
N GLU A 124 -14.86 7.07 -0.98
CA GLU A 124 -15.85 6.30 -0.24
C GLU A 124 -15.42 4.85 0.03
N ILE A 125 -14.74 4.22 -0.95
CA ILE A 125 -14.19 2.86 -0.78
C ILE A 125 -13.02 2.90 0.20
N LEU A 126 -12.12 3.87 0.05
CA LEU A 126 -10.95 4.00 0.93
C LEU A 126 -11.33 4.31 2.38
N ALA A 127 -12.44 5.04 2.60
CA ALA A 127 -13.00 5.28 3.93
C ALA A 127 -13.49 4.01 4.64
N GLN A 128 -13.73 2.91 3.91
CA GLN A 128 -14.06 1.61 4.50
C GLN A 128 -12.82 0.86 5.03
N PHE A 129 -11.62 1.32 4.73
CA PHE A 129 -10.36 0.68 5.15
C PHE A 129 -9.66 1.41 6.28
N SER A 130 -9.97 2.68 6.51
CA SER A 130 -9.30 3.49 7.52
C SER A 130 -10.20 4.64 7.99
N HIS A 131 -10.21 4.89 9.29
CA HIS A 131 -10.89 6.05 9.88
C HIS A 131 -10.07 7.35 9.77
N TYR A 132 -8.81 7.24 9.34
CA TYR A 132 -7.87 8.36 9.29
C TYR A 132 -7.79 8.97 7.90
N PRO A 133 -7.44 10.25 7.80
CA PRO A 133 -7.10 10.86 6.52
C PRO A 133 -5.93 10.14 5.86
N ILE A 134 -6.01 9.98 4.53
CA ILE A 134 -4.95 9.40 3.74
C ILE A 134 -3.76 10.36 3.67
N ILE A 135 -2.55 9.82 3.84
CA ILE A 135 -1.30 10.56 3.71
C ILE A 135 -0.71 10.29 2.32
N ASP A 136 -0.60 11.31 1.50
CA ASP A 136 0.15 11.29 0.24
C ASP A 136 1.60 11.70 0.48
N ILE A 137 2.53 10.74 0.40
CA ILE A 137 3.95 11.00 0.65
C ILE A 137 4.51 12.11 -0.26
N LYS A 138 4.01 12.25 -1.50
CA LYS A 138 4.49 13.28 -2.43
C LYS A 138 4.12 14.70 -1.99
N LYS A 139 3.00 14.85 -1.32
CA LYS A 139 2.46 16.17 -0.92
C LYS A 139 2.84 16.58 0.48
N GLU A 140 3.19 15.62 1.31
CA GLU A 140 3.61 15.91 2.67
C GLU A 140 4.94 16.67 2.73
N ARG A 141 4.96 17.73 3.53
CA ARG A 141 6.12 18.59 3.74
C ARG A 141 6.76 18.42 5.11
N VAL A 142 6.16 17.58 5.93
CA VAL A 142 6.58 17.35 7.31
C VAL A 142 6.90 15.88 7.55
N THR A 143 7.65 15.62 8.61
CA THR A 143 7.99 14.26 9.03
C THR A 143 6.87 13.69 9.87
N HIS A 144 6.28 12.59 9.41
CA HIS A 144 5.31 11.78 10.15
C HIS A 144 6.00 10.61 10.84
N CYS A 145 5.66 10.37 12.10
CA CYS A 145 6.18 9.27 12.91
C CYS A 145 5.04 8.33 13.34
N PHE A 146 5.29 7.04 13.19
CA PHE A 146 4.33 5.98 13.48
C PHE A 146 4.94 4.96 14.45
N PRO A 147 4.14 4.33 15.32
CA PRO A 147 4.62 3.28 16.21
C PRO A 147 5.10 2.04 15.46
N SER A 148 4.50 1.74 14.31
CA SER A 148 4.89 0.66 13.41
C SER A 148 4.36 0.92 12.01
N ALA A 149 4.90 0.21 11.00
CA ALA A 149 4.35 0.24 9.66
C ALA A 149 4.46 -1.11 8.97
N ILE A 150 3.52 -1.36 8.05
CA ILE A 150 3.57 -2.41 7.07
C ILE A 150 3.81 -1.77 5.71
N ILE A 151 4.73 -2.33 4.93
CA ILE A 151 5.12 -1.77 3.64
C ILE A 151 4.82 -2.77 2.53
N GLY A 152 3.91 -2.39 1.66
CA GLY A 152 3.35 -3.22 0.60
C GLY A 152 2.03 -3.88 0.98
N LEU A 153 1.42 -4.53 0.00
CA LEU A 153 0.15 -5.21 0.11
C LEU A 153 0.33 -6.73 -0.09
N ILE A 154 -0.55 -7.51 0.54
CA ILE A 154 -0.62 -8.95 0.31
C ILE A 154 -1.06 -9.19 -1.14
N LYS A 155 -0.30 -10.03 -1.83
CA LYS A 155 -0.67 -10.53 -3.15
C LYS A 155 -1.71 -11.63 -3.02
N HIS A 156 -2.73 -11.61 -3.88
CA HIS A 156 -3.60 -12.76 -4.14
C HIS A 156 -3.23 -13.45 -5.46
N GLY A 157 -3.81 -14.62 -5.70
CA GLY A 157 -3.71 -15.31 -7.00
C GLY A 157 -4.39 -14.55 -8.13
N PRO A 158 -4.27 -15.02 -9.38
CA PRO A 158 -5.01 -14.43 -10.49
C PRO A 158 -6.52 -14.52 -10.22
N MET A 159 -7.23 -13.41 -10.48
CA MET A 159 -8.70 -13.37 -10.41
C MET A 159 -9.28 -14.02 -11.68
N ILE A 160 -9.14 -15.33 -11.76
CA ILE A 160 -9.65 -16.15 -12.87
C ILE A 160 -10.81 -16.99 -12.31
N VAL A 161 -11.92 -17.00 -13.03
CA VAL A 161 -12.97 -17.95 -12.75
C VAL A 161 -12.51 -19.33 -13.25
N ASP A 162 -12.36 -20.28 -12.34
CA ASP A 162 -12.06 -21.65 -12.71
C ASP A 162 -13.36 -22.31 -13.23
N PRO A 163 -13.44 -22.65 -14.55
CA PRO A 163 -14.65 -23.21 -15.11
C PRO A 163 -15.06 -24.54 -14.46
N THR A 164 -14.10 -25.27 -13.87
CA THR A 164 -14.37 -26.56 -13.23
C THR A 164 -15.11 -26.42 -11.88
N LEU A 165 -15.02 -25.22 -11.27
CA LEU A 165 -15.69 -24.92 -10.01
C LEU A 165 -17.08 -24.30 -10.21
N LEU A 166 -17.47 -24.02 -11.46
CA LEU A 166 -18.80 -23.49 -11.77
C LEU A 166 -19.84 -24.62 -11.77
N PRO A 167 -21.07 -24.37 -11.31
CA PRO A 167 -22.18 -25.29 -11.51
C PRO A 167 -22.36 -25.63 -12.99
N LEU A 168 -22.68 -26.86 -13.31
CA LEU A 168 -22.84 -27.34 -14.69
C LEU A 168 -23.80 -26.47 -15.54
N THR A 169 -24.78 -25.84 -14.89
CA THR A 169 -25.75 -24.93 -15.53
C THR A 169 -25.12 -23.60 -15.98
N THR A 170 -23.96 -23.21 -15.43
CA THR A 170 -23.26 -21.96 -15.76
C THR A 170 -22.01 -22.16 -16.61
N GLN A 171 -21.71 -23.40 -16.99
CA GLN A 171 -20.55 -23.72 -17.85
C GLN A 171 -20.80 -23.42 -19.35
N ASN A 172 -21.94 -22.82 -19.70
CA ASN A 172 -22.20 -22.40 -21.07
C ASN A 172 -21.41 -21.09 -21.35
N PRO A 173 -20.40 -21.11 -22.25
CA PRO A 173 -19.54 -19.96 -22.53
C PRO A 173 -20.29 -18.70 -23.00
N SER A 174 -21.48 -18.87 -23.56
CA SER A 174 -22.32 -17.76 -24.04
C SER A 174 -22.92 -16.90 -22.92
N LEU A 175 -22.96 -17.36 -21.66
CA LEU A 175 -23.49 -16.59 -20.53
C LEU A 175 -22.43 -15.71 -19.81
N ILE A 176 -21.15 -15.90 -20.14
CA ILE A 176 -20.05 -15.14 -19.48
C ILE A 176 -19.85 -13.75 -20.11
N PHE A 177 -20.42 -13.49 -21.27
CA PHE A 177 -20.23 -12.25 -22.04
C PHE A 177 -21.40 -11.25 -21.98
N GLU A 178 -22.45 -11.50 -21.19
CA GLU A 178 -23.59 -10.57 -21.06
C GLU A 178 -23.43 -9.49 -20.00
N PHE A 179 -22.24 -9.34 -19.38
CA PHE A 179 -21.90 -8.22 -18.51
C PHE A 179 -20.78 -7.38 -19.11
N SER A 180 -21.08 -6.75 -20.24
CA SER A 180 -20.24 -5.70 -20.82
C SER A 180 -20.83 -4.33 -20.49
#